data_0ab491fadb6c5372ece4ab49ecfab6b6
#
_entry.id   0ab491fadb6c5372ece4ab49ecfab6b6
#
_cell.length_a   1.000
_cell.length_b   1.000
_cell.length_c   1.000
_cell.angle_alpha   90.00
_cell.angle_beta   90.00
_cell.angle_gamma   90.00
#
_symmetry.space_group_name_H-M   'P 1'
#
loop_
_entity.id
_entity.type
_entity.pdbx_description
1 polymer ?
#
loop_
_entity_poly.entity_id
_entity_poly.type
_entity_poly.pdbx_seq_one_letter_code
_entity_poly.pdbx_strand_id
1 'polypeptide(L)'
;QARIRAGFRTLDLHNMLLARNQELDIAYQTIRQDLESAGDLMRQLLPVELQIGATKLSYSYLPCSQLGGDMLGYAALDEQHVAFYVFDVSGHGISSALMSFSIQKTLSRSCGPESVTTDLVEGEYVVSEPNVVVERLNLRYQQTPDSQLYFTIVYAVLNTQTGKLRYCTAGHPKFLWRHQSEATIDMVGDENFIVGALAPMQYKGGEITLEPNDSIWCFSDGVVEARYENEFFSVNRLIANVQSVSGLPFEAQVSSVVESIKRWQVKEELDDDLTLLQLQWSGPNTSTCEGEDD
;
A
#
# COMPACT_ATOMS: atom_id res chain seq x y z
N GLN A 1 -35.52 54.03 22.33
CA GLN A 1 -35.52 52.76 23.09
C GLN A 1 -35.41 51.55 22.17
N ALA A 2 -36.14 51.42 21.06
CA ALA A 2 -36.11 50.26 20.12
C ALA A 2 -34.72 50.05 19.50
N ARG A 3 -34.05 51.10 19.02
CA ARG A 3 -32.69 51.03 18.47
C ARG A 3 -31.61 50.59 19.43
N ILE A 4 -31.71 50.99 20.70
CA ILE A 4 -30.78 50.59 21.77
C ILE A 4 -30.98 49.10 22.10
N ARG A 5 -32.21 48.61 22.20
CA ARG A 5 -32.50 47.19 22.40
C ARG A 5 -32.03 46.32 21.24
N ALA A 6 -32.21 46.80 20.00
CA ALA A 6 -31.69 46.10 18.78
C ALA A 6 -30.14 46.02 18.84
N GLY A 7 -29.46 47.11 19.23
CA GLY A 7 -28.01 47.12 19.39
C GLY A 7 -27.49 46.13 20.42
N PHE A 8 -28.11 46.05 21.59
CA PHE A 8 -27.75 45.06 22.63
C PHE A 8 -27.96 43.61 22.14
N ARG A 9 -29.09 43.35 21.48
CA ARG A 9 -29.38 42.01 20.93
C ARG A 9 -28.35 41.60 19.85
N THR A 10 -27.91 42.54 19.01
CA THR A 10 -26.85 42.27 18.01
C THR A 10 -25.52 41.98 18.67
N LEU A 11 -25.18 42.69 19.75
CA LEU A 11 -23.96 42.49 20.52
C LEU A 11 -23.95 41.12 21.23
N ASP A 12 -25.08 40.73 21.84
CA ASP A 12 -25.25 39.43 22.48
C ASP A 12 -25.12 38.28 21.44
N LEU A 13 -25.75 38.40 20.29
CA LEU A 13 -25.64 37.42 19.22
C LEU A 13 -24.18 37.32 18.69
N HIS A 14 -23.52 38.46 18.55
CA HIS A 14 -22.11 38.47 18.13
C HIS A 14 -21.21 37.77 19.15
N ASN A 15 -21.39 38.06 20.45
CA ASN A 15 -20.63 37.40 21.51
C ASN A 15 -20.90 35.87 21.57
N MET A 16 -22.18 35.47 21.40
CA MET A 16 -22.52 34.05 21.30
C MET A 16 -21.85 33.36 20.09
N LEU A 17 -21.80 34.05 18.94
CA LEU A 17 -21.18 33.54 17.72
C LEU A 17 -19.66 33.37 17.90
N LEU A 18 -18.99 34.35 18.55
CA LEU A 18 -17.56 34.24 18.87
C LEU A 18 -17.28 33.10 19.83
N ALA A 19 -18.09 32.94 20.90
CA ALA A 19 -17.93 31.82 21.83
C ALA A 19 -18.10 30.46 21.12
N ARG A 20 -19.12 30.33 20.25
CA ARG A 20 -19.34 29.09 19.49
C ARG A 20 -18.23 28.79 18.50
N ASN A 21 -17.68 29.82 17.82
CA ASN A 21 -16.53 29.62 16.94
C ASN A 21 -15.30 29.14 17.72
N GLN A 22 -15.04 29.70 18.91
CA GLN A 22 -13.94 29.24 19.76
C GLN A 22 -14.13 27.78 20.24
N GLU A 23 -15.34 27.42 20.67
CA GLU A 23 -15.65 26.02 21.03
C GLU A 23 -15.45 25.07 19.85
N LEU A 24 -15.88 25.47 18.65
CA LEU A 24 -15.72 24.69 17.42
C LEU A 24 -14.24 24.54 17.05
N ASP A 25 -13.45 25.61 17.13
CA ASP A 25 -12.02 25.56 16.84
C ASP A 25 -11.27 24.62 17.78
N ILE A 26 -11.59 24.67 19.08
CA ILE A 26 -11.00 23.76 20.09
C ILE A 26 -11.36 22.30 19.76
N ALA A 27 -12.64 22.02 19.49
CA ALA A 27 -13.09 20.68 19.14
C ALA A 27 -12.41 20.16 17.85
N TYR A 28 -12.33 21.02 16.85
CA TYR A 28 -11.65 20.69 15.58
C TYR A 28 -10.17 20.38 15.78
N GLN A 29 -9.45 21.20 16.57
CA GLN A 29 -8.04 20.96 16.88
C GLN A 29 -7.83 19.65 17.64
N THR A 30 -8.71 19.32 18.60
CA THR A 30 -8.63 18.07 19.34
C THR A 30 -8.80 16.86 18.42
N ILE A 31 -9.85 16.86 17.58
CA ILE A 31 -10.08 15.79 16.58
C ILE A 31 -8.88 15.65 15.65
N ARG A 32 -8.34 16.77 15.17
CA ARG A 32 -7.17 16.78 14.29
C ARG A 32 -5.95 16.13 14.95
N GLN A 33 -5.66 16.47 16.21
CA GLN A 33 -4.55 15.87 16.97
C GLN A 33 -4.74 14.36 17.17
N ASP A 34 -5.97 13.92 17.44
CA ASP A 34 -6.29 12.49 17.60
C ASP A 34 -6.07 11.74 16.26
N LEU A 35 -6.47 12.34 15.14
CA LEU A 35 -6.25 11.77 13.82
C LEU A 35 -4.77 11.73 13.41
N GLU A 36 -4.00 12.78 13.72
CA GLU A 36 -2.55 12.82 13.50
C GLU A 36 -1.85 11.71 14.30
N SER A 37 -2.24 11.51 15.57
CA SER A 37 -1.71 10.44 16.43
C SER A 37 -2.06 9.05 15.88
N ALA A 38 -3.27 8.86 15.38
CA ALA A 38 -3.68 7.61 14.73
C ALA A 38 -2.88 7.37 13.44
N GLY A 39 -2.60 8.41 12.64
CA GLY A 39 -1.75 8.34 11.46
C GLY A 39 -0.32 7.91 11.79
N ASP A 40 0.25 8.40 12.88
CA ASP A 40 1.57 7.98 13.34
C ASP A 40 1.60 6.50 13.75
N LEU A 41 0.54 5.98 14.38
CA LEU A 41 0.40 4.56 14.67
C LEU A 41 0.27 3.72 13.39
N MET A 42 -0.43 4.20 12.37
CA MET A 42 -0.51 3.53 11.07
C MET A 42 0.87 3.45 10.40
N ARG A 43 1.66 4.53 10.43
CA ARG A 43 3.03 4.52 9.88
C ARG A 43 3.95 3.51 10.56
N GLN A 44 3.74 3.20 11.84
CA GLN A 44 4.50 2.16 12.57
C GLN A 44 4.22 0.73 12.07
N LEU A 45 3.18 0.54 11.26
CA LEU A 45 2.87 -0.76 10.64
C LEU A 45 3.64 -0.99 9.34
N LEU A 46 4.24 0.06 8.78
CA LEU A 46 5.02 -0.04 7.55
C LEU A 46 6.31 -0.82 7.81
N PRO A 47 6.86 -1.48 6.79
CA PRO A 47 8.10 -2.25 6.92
C PRO A 47 9.27 -1.40 7.42
N VAL A 48 9.92 -1.85 8.48
CA VAL A 48 11.15 -1.24 9.03
C VAL A 48 12.38 -1.91 8.43
N GLU A 49 12.33 -3.23 8.32
CA GLU A 49 13.38 -4.01 7.66
C GLU A 49 13.18 -3.91 6.14
N LEU A 50 14.14 -3.31 5.45
CA LEU A 50 14.07 -3.07 4.01
C LEU A 50 14.95 -4.04 3.21
N GLN A 51 15.56 -5.03 3.88
CA GLN A 51 16.32 -6.09 3.23
C GLN A 51 16.08 -7.42 3.94
N ILE A 52 15.61 -8.41 3.19
CA ILE A 52 15.42 -9.78 3.66
C ILE A 52 16.15 -10.70 2.68
N GLY A 53 17.25 -11.32 3.16
CA GLY A 53 18.09 -12.17 2.33
C GLY A 53 18.58 -11.45 1.07
N ALA A 54 18.30 -12.02 -0.09
CA ALA A 54 18.68 -11.48 -1.41
C ALA A 54 17.70 -10.44 -1.97
N THR A 55 16.71 -10.01 -1.19
CA THR A 55 15.72 -9.02 -1.61
C THR A 55 15.90 -7.69 -0.89
N LYS A 56 15.71 -6.60 -1.62
CA LYS A 56 15.69 -5.23 -1.09
C LYS A 56 14.34 -4.59 -1.39
N LEU A 57 13.83 -3.82 -0.43
CA LEU A 57 12.62 -3.02 -0.56
C LEU A 57 12.95 -1.53 -0.47
N SER A 58 12.30 -0.75 -1.31
CA SER A 58 12.20 0.71 -1.18
C SER A 58 10.75 1.10 -1.39
N TYR A 59 10.24 2.06 -0.63
CA TYR A 59 8.86 2.49 -0.78
C TYR A 59 8.67 3.97 -0.46
N SER A 60 7.55 4.52 -0.93
CA SER A 60 6.99 5.79 -0.49
C SER A 60 5.52 5.57 -0.13
N TYR A 61 5.12 6.10 1.02
CA TYR A 61 3.74 6.10 1.51
C TYR A 61 3.36 7.53 1.90
N LEU A 62 2.46 8.13 1.15
CA LEU A 62 2.03 9.51 1.32
C LEU A 62 0.51 9.56 1.32
N PRO A 63 -0.13 9.53 2.50
CA PRO A 63 -1.57 9.65 2.59
C PRO A 63 -2.03 11.06 2.20
N CYS A 64 -3.17 11.16 1.51
CA CYS A 64 -3.80 12.42 1.09
C CYS A 64 -4.43 13.18 2.28
N SER A 65 -4.69 12.48 3.37
CA SER A 65 -5.21 13.05 4.62
C SER A 65 -4.40 12.55 5.82
N GLN A 66 -4.86 12.82 7.06
CA GLN A 66 -4.20 12.31 8.26
C GLN A 66 -4.18 10.77 8.33
N LEU A 67 -5.20 10.13 7.75
CA LEU A 67 -5.36 8.68 7.69
C LEU A 67 -5.66 8.25 6.26
N GLY A 68 -4.81 7.36 5.71
CA GLY A 68 -4.99 6.77 4.38
C GLY A 68 -5.71 5.43 4.40
N GLY A 69 -6.32 5.07 3.26
CA GLY A 69 -6.83 3.75 2.95
C GLY A 69 -5.74 2.79 2.48
N ASP A 70 -4.71 3.34 1.84
CA ASP A 70 -3.56 2.61 1.35
C ASP A 70 -2.73 1.96 2.46
N MET A 71 -2.12 0.83 2.13
CA MET A 71 -1.11 0.19 2.97
C MET A 71 -0.21 -0.72 2.14
N LEU A 72 1.00 -0.94 2.64
CA LEU A 72 1.96 -1.88 2.08
C LEU A 72 2.61 -2.76 3.16
N GLY A 73 3.11 -3.91 2.75
CA GLY A 73 3.85 -4.79 3.65
C GLY A 73 4.94 -5.58 2.93
N TYR A 74 5.89 -6.05 3.75
CA TYR A 74 7.04 -6.83 3.32
C TYR A 74 7.53 -7.66 4.50
N ALA A 75 7.54 -8.98 4.36
CA ALA A 75 7.92 -9.88 5.44
C ALA A 75 8.45 -11.23 4.92
N ALA A 76 9.39 -11.82 5.65
CA ALA A 76 9.72 -13.23 5.47
C ALA A 76 8.55 -14.10 5.93
N LEU A 77 8.17 -15.07 5.12
CA LEU A 77 7.19 -16.10 5.50
C LEU A 77 7.90 -17.36 6.05
N ASP A 78 9.04 -17.67 5.46
CA ASP A 78 9.98 -18.73 5.89
C ASP A 78 11.41 -18.38 5.42
N GLU A 79 12.33 -19.33 5.46
CA GLU A 79 13.74 -19.13 5.08
C GLU A 79 13.95 -18.82 3.59
N GLN A 80 12.98 -19.17 2.73
CA GLN A 80 13.09 -19.05 1.28
C GLN A 80 12.05 -18.11 0.68
N HIS A 81 10.98 -17.79 1.39
CA HIS A 81 9.85 -17.05 0.85
C HIS A 81 9.68 -15.70 1.52
N VAL A 82 9.58 -14.68 0.69
CA VAL A 82 9.30 -13.29 1.09
C VAL A 82 7.99 -12.87 0.47
N ALA A 83 7.05 -12.42 1.31
CA ALA A 83 5.82 -11.80 0.86
C ALA A 83 5.96 -10.29 0.78
N PHE A 84 5.33 -9.68 -0.22
CA PHE A 84 5.09 -8.25 -0.28
C PHE A 84 3.70 -7.98 -0.87
N TYR A 85 3.14 -6.85 -0.49
CA TYR A 85 1.82 -6.46 -0.95
C TYR A 85 1.62 -4.95 -0.87
N VAL A 86 0.72 -4.47 -1.73
CA VAL A 86 0.11 -3.14 -1.66
C VAL A 86 -1.38 -3.35 -1.77
N PHE A 87 -2.15 -2.67 -0.93
CA PHE A 87 -3.60 -2.67 -1.02
C PHE A 87 -4.15 -1.27 -0.75
N ASP A 88 -5.32 -1.01 -1.29
CA ASP A 88 -6.06 0.23 -1.12
C ASP A 88 -7.51 -0.09 -0.72
N VAL A 89 -7.96 0.50 0.39
CA VAL A 89 -9.33 0.38 0.91
C VAL A 89 -10.17 1.53 0.38
N SER A 90 -11.29 1.20 -0.24
CA SER A 90 -12.23 2.14 -0.83
C SER A 90 -12.62 3.28 0.10
N GLY A 91 -12.54 4.53 -0.41
CA GLY A 91 -12.84 5.74 0.34
C GLY A 91 -11.71 6.20 1.24
N HIS A 92 -11.95 7.25 2.02
CA HIS A 92 -10.93 7.90 2.85
C HIS A 92 -11.42 8.14 4.29
N GLY A 93 -10.49 8.37 5.19
CA GLY A 93 -10.75 8.71 6.58
C GLY A 93 -10.76 7.50 7.52
N ILE A 94 -11.40 7.64 8.66
CA ILE A 94 -11.27 6.72 9.81
C ILE A 94 -11.69 5.30 9.46
N SER A 95 -12.80 5.12 8.73
CA SER A 95 -13.34 3.79 8.45
C SER A 95 -12.43 2.98 7.53
N SER A 96 -11.91 3.58 6.45
CA SER A 96 -10.95 2.94 5.54
C SER A 96 -9.64 2.65 6.27
N ALA A 97 -9.11 3.59 7.05
CA ALA A 97 -7.88 3.40 7.82
C ALA A 97 -7.99 2.26 8.86
N LEU A 98 -9.12 2.14 9.57
CA LEU A 98 -9.34 1.04 10.52
C LEU A 98 -9.42 -0.31 9.80
N MET A 99 -10.03 -0.36 8.62
CA MET A 99 -10.03 -1.57 7.80
C MET A 99 -8.62 -1.90 7.31
N SER A 100 -7.85 -0.91 6.84
CA SER A 100 -6.43 -1.08 6.44
C SER A 100 -5.59 -1.61 7.59
N PHE A 101 -5.75 -1.06 8.79
CA PHE A 101 -5.10 -1.58 10.00
C PHE A 101 -5.44 -3.06 10.26
N SER A 102 -6.72 -3.43 10.14
CA SER A 102 -7.18 -4.81 10.36
C SER A 102 -6.61 -5.77 9.32
N ILE A 103 -6.60 -5.39 8.03
CA ILE A 103 -6.01 -6.17 6.95
C ILE A 103 -4.51 -6.35 7.17
N GLN A 104 -3.80 -5.26 7.49
CA GLN A 104 -2.36 -5.27 7.78
C GLN A 104 -2.03 -6.23 8.92
N LYS A 105 -2.81 -6.20 10.01
CA LYS A 105 -2.64 -7.13 11.14
C LYS A 105 -2.94 -8.58 10.78
N THR A 106 -3.86 -8.80 9.85
CA THR A 106 -4.18 -10.14 9.36
C THR A 106 -3.04 -10.70 8.50
N LEU A 107 -2.48 -9.89 7.60
CA LEU A 107 -1.37 -10.27 6.70
C LEU A 107 -0.02 -10.37 7.44
N SER A 108 0.21 -9.58 8.49
CA SER A 108 1.46 -9.61 9.26
C SER A 108 1.61 -10.84 10.17
N ARG A 109 0.59 -11.70 10.28
CA ARG A 109 0.69 -13.00 10.97
C ARG A 109 1.29 -14.03 10.01
N SER A 110 2.58 -14.21 10.09
CA SER A 110 3.33 -15.04 9.13
C SER A 110 3.15 -16.55 9.33
N CYS A 111 2.77 -17.04 10.53
CA CYS A 111 2.60 -18.49 10.77
C CYS A 111 1.61 -18.77 11.90
N GLY A 112 0.82 -19.85 11.77
CA GLY A 112 -0.07 -20.31 12.81
C GLY A 112 -1.48 -20.65 12.34
N PRO A 113 -2.32 -21.22 13.21
CA PRO A 113 -3.65 -21.74 12.83
C PRO A 113 -4.65 -20.67 12.36
N GLU A 114 -4.40 -19.41 12.67
CA GLU A 114 -5.23 -18.27 12.23
C GLU A 114 -4.58 -17.44 11.10
N SER A 115 -3.40 -17.87 10.61
CA SER A 115 -2.72 -17.17 9.52
C SER A 115 -3.50 -17.36 8.21
N VAL A 116 -3.61 -16.31 7.43
CA VAL A 116 -4.15 -16.37 6.07
C VAL A 116 -3.07 -16.72 5.05
N THR A 117 -1.79 -16.62 5.44
CA THR A 117 -0.62 -16.75 4.56
C THR A 117 0.01 -18.13 4.58
N THR A 118 -0.45 -19.03 5.46
CA THR A 118 0.08 -20.38 5.58
C THR A 118 -1.03 -21.44 5.65
N ASP A 119 -0.73 -22.63 5.12
CA ASP A 119 -1.53 -23.85 5.21
C ASP A 119 -0.87 -24.87 6.13
N LEU A 120 -1.67 -25.66 6.83
CA LEU A 120 -1.17 -26.80 7.61
C LEU A 120 -1.22 -28.06 6.73
N VAL A 121 -0.06 -28.55 6.30
CA VAL A 121 0.07 -29.75 5.47
C VAL A 121 0.93 -30.75 6.22
N GLU A 122 0.41 -31.94 6.49
CA GLU A 122 1.11 -33.04 7.20
C GLU A 122 1.73 -32.65 8.55
N GLY A 123 1.16 -31.62 9.21
CA GLY A 123 1.64 -31.11 10.50
C GLY A 123 2.66 -29.98 10.43
N GLU A 124 3.04 -29.56 9.24
CA GLU A 124 3.95 -28.43 9.00
C GLU A 124 3.20 -27.26 8.35
N TYR A 125 3.61 -26.03 8.68
CA TYR A 125 3.06 -24.83 8.03
C TYR A 125 3.82 -24.55 6.75
N VAL A 126 3.10 -24.53 5.62
CA VAL A 126 3.62 -24.20 4.29
C VAL A 126 3.03 -22.89 3.80
N VAL A 127 3.77 -22.17 2.98
CA VAL A 127 3.33 -20.89 2.39
C VAL A 127 2.18 -21.13 1.44
N SER A 128 1.05 -20.46 1.68
CA SER A 128 -0.15 -20.55 0.84
C SER A 128 0.06 -19.88 -0.51
N GLU A 129 -0.69 -20.35 -1.52
CA GLU A 129 -0.73 -19.68 -2.81
C GLU A 129 -1.36 -18.27 -2.69
N PRO A 130 -0.85 -17.25 -3.41
CA PRO A 130 -1.36 -15.88 -3.32
C PRO A 130 -2.86 -15.73 -3.56
N ASN A 131 -3.43 -16.47 -4.51
CA ASN A 131 -4.88 -16.45 -4.76
C ASN A 131 -5.67 -17.00 -3.57
N VAL A 132 -5.17 -18.04 -2.89
CA VAL A 132 -5.80 -18.60 -1.68
C VAL A 132 -5.77 -17.58 -0.53
N VAL A 133 -4.67 -16.85 -0.38
CA VAL A 133 -4.57 -15.74 0.59
C VAL A 133 -5.64 -14.69 0.31
N VAL A 134 -5.79 -14.25 -0.94
CA VAL A 134 -6.80 -13.26 -1.35
C VAL A 134 -8.22 -13.79 -1.17
N GLU A 135 -8.48 -15.07 -1.44
CA GLU A 135 -9.78 -15.70 -1.18
C GLU A 135 -10.15 -15.69 0.31
N ARG A 136 -9.19 -15.98 1.20
CA ARG A 136 -9.38 -15.90 2.66
C ARG A 136 -9.64 -14.49 3.12
N LEU A 137 -8.91 -13.51 2.58
CA LEU A 137 -9.17 -12.09 2.84
C LEU A 137 -10.58 -11.71 2.37
N ASN A 138 -11.00 -12.15 1.18
CA ASN A 138 -12.33 -11.89 0.66
C ASN A 138 -13.43 -12.46 1.57
N LEU A 139 -13.27 -13.67 2.08
CA LEU A 139 -14.23 -14.25 3.03
C LEU A 139 -14.28 -13.53 4.37
N ARG A 140 -13.14 -13.02 4.84
CA ARG A 140 -13.02 -12.35 6.15
C ARG A 140 -13.55 -10.92 6.13
N TYR A 141 -13.40 -10.20 5.03
CA TYR A 141 -13.69 -8.77 4.90
C TYR A 141 -14.88 -8.50 3.98
N GLN A 142 -15.94 -9.30 4.10
CA GLN A 142 -17.17 -9.09 3.33
C GLN A 142 -17.88 -7.79 3.75
N GLN A 143 -18.46 -7.11 2.77
CA GLN A 143 -19.35 -6.00 3.02
C GLN A 143 -20.51 -6.40 3.94
N THR A 144 -20.90 -5.48 4.80
CA THR A 144 -22.07 -5.60 5.67
C THR A 144 -23.07 -4.49 5.36
N PRO A 145 -24.34 -4.61 5.79
CA PRO A 145 -25.31 -3.53 5.59
C PRO A 145 -24.86 -2.17 6.12
N ASP A 146 -24.01 -2.19 7.17
CA ASP A 146 -23.51 -0.98 7.85
C ASP A 146 -22.14 -0.51 7.30
N SER A 147 -21.45 -1.35 6.53
CA SER A 147 -20.14 -1.04 5.94
C SER A 147 -20.03 -1.59 4.53
N GLN A 148 -20.00 -0.69 3.55
CA GLN A 148 -19.86 -1.03 2.13
C GLN A 148 -18.40 -0.94 1.67
N LEU A 149 -17.43 -1.02 2.60
CA LEU A 149 -16.02 -0.97 2.26
C LEU A 149 -15.62 -2.24 1.51
N TYR A 150 -14.74 -2.07 0.56
CA TYR A 150 -14.03 -3.10 -0.17
C TYR A 150 -12.58 -2.64 -0.36
N PHE A 151 -11.73 -3.48 -0.88
CA PHE A 151 -10.37 -3.07 -1.17
C PHE A 151 -9.82 -3.75 -2.43
N THR A 152 -8.79 -3.16 -2.95
CA THR A 152 -7.97 -3.70 -4.02
C THR A 152 -6.64 -4.18 -3.43
N ILE A 153 -6.01 -5.20 -4.02
CA ILE A 153 -4.74 -5.73 -3.52
C ILE A 153 -3.90 -6.33 -4.65
N VAL A 154 -2.59 -6.12 -4.59
CA VAL A 154 -1.59 -7.02 -5.12
C VAL A 154 -0.90 -7.71 -3.95
N TYR A 155 -0.96 -9.04 -3.91
CA TYR A 155 -0.26 -9.87 -2.95
C TYR A 155 0.67 -10.82 -3.71
N ALA A 156 1.95 -10.82 -3.36
CA ALA A 156 2.96 -11.59 -4.06
C ALA A 156 3.92 -12.28 -3.08
N VAL A 157 4.41 -13.45 -3.49
CA VAL A 157 5.37 -14.27 -2.75
C VAL A 157 6.53 -14.62 -3.67
N LEU A 158 7.72 -14.18 -3.31
CA LEU A 158 8.96 -14.47 -4.02
C LEU A 158 9.71 -15.60 -3.31
N ASN A 159 10.07 -16.64 -4.05
CA ASN A 159 11.07 -17.59 -3.61
C ASN A 159 12.47 -17.01 -3.90
N THR A 160 13.21 -16.69 -2.85
CA THR A 160 14.50 -15.98 -2.93
C THR A 160 15.63 -16.82 -3.50
N GLN A 161 15.47 -18.14 -3.55
CA GLN A 161 16.47 -19.07 -4.10
C GLN A 161 16.30 -19.27 -5.61
N THR A 162 15.07 -19.24 -6.10
CA THR A 162 14.76 -19.57 -7.50
C THR A 162 14.38 -18.36 -8.34
N GLY A 163 14.08 -17.19 -7.73
CA GLY A 163 13.53 -16.04 -8.41
C GLY A 163 12.06 -16.20 -8.82
N LYS A 164 11.41 -17.33 -8.46
CA LYS A 164 10.01 -17.59 -8.78
C LYS A 164 9.11 -16.67 -7.97
N LEU A 165 8.38 -15.78 -8.64
CA LEU A 165 7.40 -14.87 -8.06
C LEU A 165 6.00 -15.34 -8.41
N ARG A 166 5.24 -15.76 -7.39
CA ARG A 166 3.80 -16.04 -7.51
C ARG A 166 3.03 -14.81 -7.01
N TYR A 167 1.93 -14.48 -7.66
CA TYR A 167 1.16 -13.29 -7.31
C TYR A 167 -0.33 -13.48 -7.52
N CYS A 168 -1.12 -12.62 -6.91
CA CYS A 168 -2.54 -12.41 -7.19
C CYS A 168 -2.83 -10.91 -7.12
N THR A 169 -3.44 -10.37 -8.19
CA THR A 169 -3.95 -9.00 -8.23
C THR A 169 -5.47 -9.04 -8.18
N ALA A 170 -6.11 -8.26 -7.32
CA ALA A 170 -7.56 -8.21 -7.16
C ALA A 170 -8.05 -6.75 -7.18
N GLY A 171 -8.59 -6.31 -8.31
CA GLY A 171 -9.04 -4.95 -8.55
C GLY A 171 -7.94 -3.88 -8.50
N HIS A 172 -6.71 -4.25 -8.21
CA HIS A 172 -5.57 -3.35 -8.06
C HIS A 172 -4.87 -3.09 -9.40
N PRO A 173 -4.20 -1.94 -9.59
CA PRO A 173 -3.39 -1.70 -10.79
C PRO A 173 -2.37 -2.82 -11.03
N LYS A 174 -2.15 -3.17 -12.30
CA LYS A 174 -1.09 -4.12 -12.67
C LYS A 174 0.26 -3.54 -12.25
N PHE A 175 1.12 -4.36 -11.62
CA PHE A 175 2.45 -3.94 -11.25
C PHE A 175 3.41 -3.94 -12.44
N LEU A 176 4.52 -3.23 -12.32
CA LEU A 176 5.55 -3.19 -13.35
C LEU A 176 6.66 -4.17 -12.98
N TRP A 177 7.08 -4.97 -13.95
CA TRP A 177 8.27 -5.81 -13.89
C TRP A 177 9.34 -5.21 -14.78
N ARG A 178 10.37 -4.66 -14.17
CA ARG A 178 11.51 -4.12 -14.89
C ARG A 178 12.61 -5.16 -15.01
N HIS A 179 12.89 -5.55 -16.24
CA HIS A 179 13.99 -6.45 -16.60
C HIS A 179 15.30 -5.70 -16.59
N GLN A 180 16.26 -6.17 -15.80
CA GLN A 180 17.58 -5.55 -15.72
C GLN A 180 18.41 -5.82 -16.98
N SER A 181 18.32 -7.05 -17.52
CA SER A 181 19.10 -7.49 -18.67
C SER A 181 18.69 -6.81 -19.97
N GLU A 182 17.38 -6.62 -20.18
CA GLU A 182 16.81 -6.10 -21.43
C GLU A 182 16.48 -4.60 -21.37
N ALA A 183 16.51 -4.01 -20.18
CA ALA A 183 16.06 -2.64 -19.91
C ALA A 183 14.60 -2.38 -20.37
N THR A 184 13.76 -3.43 -20.37
CA THR A 184 12.34 -3.38 -20.69
C THR A 184 11.49 -3.38 -19.42
N ILE A 185 10.22 -2.98 -19.56
CA ILE A 185 9.24 -2.99 -18.47
C ILE A 185 7.96 -3.63 -18.98
N ASP A 186 7.53 -4.69 -18.32
CA ASP A 186 6.26 -5.34 -18.56
C ASP A 186 5.23 -4.97 -17.49
N MET A 187 3.96 -4.92 -17.88
CA MET A 187 2.84 -4.80 -16.95
C MET A 187 2.30 -6.20 -16.64
N VAL A 188 2.36 -6.59 -15.38
CA VAL A 188 2.00 -7.93 -14.91
C VAL A 188 0.83 -7.84 -13.92
N GLY A 189 -0.13 -8.73 -14.04
CA GLY A 189 -1.29 -8.84 -13.16
C GLY A 189 -2.51 -9.41 -13.86
N ASP A 190 -3.36 -10.11 -13.12
CA ASP A 190 -4.60 -10.70 -13.61
C ASP A 190 -5.79 -9.76 -13.36
N GLU A 191 -6.84 -9.91 -14.17
CA GLU A 191 -8.09 -9.18 -13.99
C GLU A 191 -9.01 -9.97 -13.06
N ASN A 192 -8.82 -9.81 -11.76
CA ASN A 192 -9.71 -10.32 -10.74
C ASN A 192 -10.58 -9.20 -10.17
N PHE A 193 -11.71 -9.59 -9.57
CA PHE A 193 -12.62 -8.65 -8.93
C PHE A 193 -12.04 -8.12 -7.60
N ILE A 194 -12.54 -6.98 -7.15
CA ILE A 194 -12.17 -6.37 -5.86
C ILE A 194 -12.49 -7.30 -4.69
N VAL A 195 -11.80 -7.12 -3.57
CA VAL A 195 -11.94 -7.96 -2.37
C VAL A 195 -13.01 -7.40 -1.44
N GLY A 196 -13.87 -8.26 -0.92
CA GLY A 196 -14.89 -7.92 0.06
C GLY A 196 -16.27 -7.62 -0.51
N ALA A 197 -16.41 -7.41 -1.83
CA ALA A 197 -17.70 -7.01 -2.42
C ALA A 197 -18.62 -8.19 -2.76
N LEU A 198 -18.06 -9.36 -3.07
CA LEU A 198 -18.83 -10.57 -3.46
C LEU A 198 -18.24 -11.83 -2.80
N ALA A 199 -19.11 -12.72 -2.29
CA ALA A 199 -18.73 -14.03 -1.78
C ALA A 199 -19.75 -15.10 -2.24
N PRO A 200 -19.27 -16.35 -2.50
CA PRO A 200 -17.85 -16.74 -2.65
C PRO A 200 -17.26 -16.23 -3.97
N MET A 201 -15.95 -15.95 -4.01
CA MET A 201 -15.23 -15.56 -5.20
C MET A 201 -13.96 -16.40 -5.30
N GLN A 202 -13.64 -16.88 -6.52
CA GLN A 202 -12.36 -17.51 -6.83
C GLN A 202 -11.46 -16.49 -7.51
N TYR A 203 -10.21 -16.43 -7.09
CA TYR A 203 -9.20 -15.54 -7.65
C TYR A 203 -8.18 -16.33 -8.46
N LYS A 204 -7.73 -15.77 -9.58
CA LYS A 204 -6.65 -16.35 -10.37
C LYS A 204 -5.33 -15.81 -9.84
N GLY A 205 -4.35 -16.69 -9.69
CA GLY A 205 -2.96 -16.33 -9.44
C GLY A 205 -2.14 -16.48 -10.70
N GLY A 206 -1.05 -15.70 -10.78
CA GLY A 206 -0.05 -15.78 -11.82
C GLY A 206 1.32 -16.12 -11.25
N GLU A 207 2.25 -16.45 -12.14
CA GLU A 207 3.62 -16.77 -11.82
C GLU A 207 4.56 -16.18 -12.88
N ILE A 208 5.68 -15.60 -12.44
CA ILE A 208 6.80 -15.17 -13.28
C ILE A 208 8.10 -15.61 -12.63
N THR A 209 9.20 -15.62 -13.40
CA THR A 209 10.52 -15.91 -12.86
C THR A 209 11.42 -14.70 -13.09
N LEU A 210 11.89 -14.09 -11.99
CA LEU A 210 12.81 -12.96 -12.04
C LEU A 210 14.21 -13.41 -12.39
N GLU A 211 14.93 -12.59 -13.14
CA GLU A 211 16.38 -12.67 -13.27
C GLU A 211 17.06 -11.83 -12.18
N PRO A 212 18.34 -12.14 -11.86
CA PRO A 212 19.08 -11.33 -10.89
C PRO A 212 19.09 -9.84 -11.22
N ASN A 213 18.76 -9.02 -10.23
CA ASN A 213 18.60 -7.57 -10.27
C ASN A 213 17.34 -7.05 -11.00
N ASP A 214 16.44 -7.91 -11.41
CA ASP A 214 15.10 -7.50 -11.81
C ASP A 214 14.40 -6.79 -10.64
N SER A 215 13.50 -5.87 -10.97
CA SER A 215 12.71 -5.17 -9.96
C SER A 215 11.23 -5.13 -10.27
N ILE A 216 10.44 -5.27 -9.23
CA ILE A 216 8.97 -5.18 -9.23
C ILE A 216 8.57 -3.83 -8.65
N TRP A 217 7.61 -3.15 -9.30
CA TRP A 217 7.06 -1.88 -8.86
C TRP A 217 5.56 -2.00 -8.71
N CYS A 218 5.09 -1.97 -7.46
CA CYS A 218 3.67 -1.94 -7.12
C CYS A 218 3.26 -0.52 -6.74
N PHE A 219 2.05 -0.10 -7.09
CA PHE A 219 1.58 1.27 -6.86
C PHE A 219 0.07 1.31 -6.72
N SER A 220 -0.44 2.22 -5.87
CA SER A 220 -1.87 2.52 -5.80
C SER A 220 -2.30 3.41 -6.97
N ASP A 221 -3.61 3.50 -7.19
CA ASP A 221 -4.18 4.33 -8.26
C ASP A 221 -3.84 5.81 -8.10
N GLY A 222 -3.70 6.35 -6.88
CA GLY A 222 -3.26 7.72 -6.65
C GLY A 222 -1.93 8.10 -7.31
N VAL A 223 -1.06 7.10 -7.60
CA VAL A 223 0.18 7.34 -8.37
C VAL A 223 -0.11 7.71 -9.82
N VAL A 224 -1.01 6.99 -10.48
CA VAL A 224 -1.31 7.15 -11.92
C VAL A 224 -2.47 8.11 -12.16
N GLU A 225 -3.32 8.31 -11.17
CA GLU A 225 -4.44 9.25 -11.19
C GLU A 225 -4.08 10.65 -10.67
N ALA A 226 -2.82 10.86 -10.26
CA ALA A 226 -2.30 12.18 -9.93
C ALA A 226 -2.60 13.17 -11.06
N ARG A 227 -3.23 14.34 -10.75
CA ARG A 227 -3.80 15.25 -11.75
C ARG A 227 -3.01 16.54 -11.90
N TYR A 228 -2.85 16.93 -13.17
CA TYR A 228 -2.51 18.30 -13.55
C TYR A 228 -3.56 18.81 -14.53
N GLU A 229 -4.32 19.82 -14.14
CA GLU A 229 -5.49 20.29 -14.89
C GLU A 229 -6.50 19.15 -15.16
N ASN A 230 -6.69 18.76 -16.43
CA ASN A 230 -7.59 17.69 -16.86
C ASN A 230 -6.85 16.41 -17.28
N GLU A 231 -5.53 16.31 -17.05
CA GLU A 231 -4.72 15.15 -17.42
C GLU A 231 -4.28 14.37 -16.19
N PHE A 232 -4.31 13.03 -16.30
CA PHE A 232 -3.70 12.14 -15.33
C PHE A 232 -2.21 11.95 -15.59
N PHE A 233 -1.45 11.67 -14.54
CA PHE A 233 -0.05 11.24 -14.68
C PHE A 233 0.08 10.03 -15.59
N SER A 234 -0.79 9.08 -15.43
CA SER A 234 -0.95 7.85 -16.21
C SER A 234 0.18 6.84 -16.07
N VAL A 235 -0.13 5.57 -16.34
CA VAL A 235 0.83 4.46 -16.29
C VAL A 235 1.98 4.63 -17.29
N ASN A 236 1.75 5.26 -18.44
CA ASN A 236 2.80 5.47 -19.43
C ASN A 236 3.89 6.44 -18.92
N ARG A 237 3.49 7.50 -18.21
CA ARG A 237 4.45 8.41 -17.56
C ARG A 237 5.16 7.71 -16.40
N LEU A 238 4.48 6.86 -15.64
CA LEU A 238 5.11 6.08 -14.59
C LEU A 238 6.20 5.15 -15.18
N ILE A 239 5.90 4.39 -16.24
CA ILE A 239 6.86 3.54 -16.94
C ILE A 239 8.09 4.34 -17.41
N ALA A 240 7.87 5.50 -18.06
CA ALA A 240 8.95 6.35 -18.50
C ALA A 240 9.83 6.86 -17.34
N ASN A 241 9.22 7.19 -16.19
CA ASN A 241 9.93 7.60 -14.98
C ASN A 241 10.72 6.44 -14.37
N VAL A 242 10.14 5.26 -14.22
CA VAL A 242 10.83 4.06 -13.73
C VAL A 242 12.02 3.69 -14.61
N GLN A 243 11.89 3.83 -15.94
CA GLN A 243 13.01 3.66 -16.85
C GLN A 243 14.11 4.70 -16.63
N SER A 244 13.75 5.96 -16.47
CA SER A 244 14.70 7.07 -16.34
C SER A 244 15.56 7.00 -15.07
N VAL A 245 15.02 6.42 -13.99
CA VAL A 245 15.74 6.29 -12.70
C VAL A 245 16.59 5.03 -12.61
N SER A 246 16.61 4.18 -13.61
CA SER A 246 17.32 2.88 -13.61
C SER A 246 18.82 2.98 -13.33
N GLY A 247 19.45 4.11 -13.68
CA GLY A 247 20.86 4.39 -13.40
C GLY A 247 21.16 4.97 -12.03
N LEU A 248 20.14 5.28 -11.23
CA LEU A 248 20.31 5.80 -9.87
C LEU A 248 20.54 4.67 -8.87
N PRO A 249 21.18 4.95 -7.71
CA PRO A 249 21.21 4.02 -6.59
C PRO A 249 19.79 3.57 -6.21
N PHE A 250 19.66 2.30 -5.82
CA PHE A 250 18.36 1.68 -5.51
C PHE A 250 17.52 2.54 -4.54
N GLU A 251 18.14 3.05 -3.49
CA GLU A 251 17.51 3.83 -2.42
C GLU A 251 16.96 5.18 -2.92
N ALA A 252 17.46 5.67 -4.05
CA ALA A 252 17.05 6.97 -4.62
C ALA A 252 15.97 6.82 -5.71
N GLN A 253 15.71 5.62 -6.23
CA GLN A 253 14.82 5.42 -7.37
C GLN A 253 13.38 5.79 -7.04
N VAL A 254 12.82 5.23 -5.96
CA VAL A 254 11.43 5.49 -5.53
C VAL A 254 11.22 6.98 -5.23
N SER A 255 12.11 7.59 -4.47
CA SER A 255 12.00 9.01 -4.13
C SER A 255 12.04 9.92 -5.38
N SER A 256 12.89 9.61 -6.36
CA SER A 256 12.97 10.35 -7.62
C SER A 256 11.68 10.24 -8.45
N VAL A 257 11.06 9.06 -8.49
CA VAL A 257 9.76 8.87 -9.16
C VAL A 257 8.67 9.70 -8.46
N VAL A 258 8.61 9.63 -7.13
CA VAL A 258 7.64 10.40 -6.33
C VAL A 258 7.81 11.90 -6.50
N GLU A 259 9.05 12.41 -6.52
CA GLU A 259 9.31 13.82 -6.81
C GLU A 259 8.85 14.22 -8.21
N SER A 260 8.94 13.32 -9.20
CA SER A 260 8.44 13.58 -10.54
C SER A 260 6.91 13.69 -10.57
N ILE A 261 6.21 12.83 -9.82
CA ILE A 261 4.75 12.88 -9.67
C ILE A 261 4.33 14.20 -8.99
N LYS A 262 4.98 14.58 -7.89
CA LYS A 262 4.71 15.83 -7.18
C LYS A 262 4.94 17.06 -8.06
N ARG A 263 6.01 17.07 -8.85
CA ARG A 263 6.26 18.13 -9.84
C ARG A 263 5.21 18.20 -10.92
N TRP A 264 4.66 17.06 -11.32
CA TRP A 264 3.55 16.99 -12.28
C TRP A 264 2.28 17.61 -11.72
N GLN A 265 1.88 17.27 -10.50
CA GLN A 265 0.64 17.76 -9.86
C GLN A 265 0.64 19.28 -9.63
N VAL A 266 1.81 19.90 -9.40
CA VAL A 266 1.95 21.34 -9.04
C VAL A 266 1.24 21.72 -7.72
N LYS A 267 0.29 20.93 -7.25
CA LYS A 267 -0.41 21.11 -5.96
C LYS A 267 0.39 20.50 -4.82
N GLU A 268 0.34 21.14 -3.63
CA GLU A 268 0.91 20.55 -2.42
C GLU A 268 0.06 19.43 -1.83
N GLU A 269 -1.26 19.50 -2.03
CA GLU A 269 -2.21 18.52 -1.51
C GLU A 269 -2.43 17.39 -2.55
N LEU A 270 -2.36 16.16 -2.06
CA LEU A 270 -2.68 14.97 -2.87
C LEU A 270 -4.20 14.81 -2.97
N ASP A 271 -4.69 14.44 -4.15
CA ASP A 271 -6.12 14.14 -4.37
C ASP A 271 -6.49 12.74 -3.84
N ASP A 272 -5.51 11.81 -3.76
CA ASP A 272 -5.63 10.47 -3.21
C ASP A 272 -4.32 10.01 -2.55
N ASP A 273 -4.35 8.89 -1.83
CA ASP A 273 -3.18 8.30 -1.21
C ASP A 273 -2.17 7.86 -2.29
N LEU A 274 -0.90 8.17 -2.09
CA LEU A 274 0.17 7.81 -3.02
C LEU A 274 1.08 6.77 -2.38
N THR A 275 0.94 5.54 -2.82
CA THR A 275 1.75 4.41 -2.38
C THR A 275 2.53 3.83 -3.55
N LEU A 276 3.86 3.81 -3.43
CA LEU A 276 4.77 3.24 -4.41
C LEU A 276 5.77 2.34 -3.71
N LEU A 277 5.87 1.08 -4.16
CA LEU A 277 6.77 0.07 -3.63
C LEU A 277 7.66 -0.46 -4.74
N GLN A 278 8.96 -0.55 -4.49
CA GLN A 278 9.94 -1.22 -5.34
C GLN A 278 10.56 -2.37 -4.56
N LEU A 279 10.53 -3.58 -5.13
CA LEU A 279 11.29 -4.73 -4.66
C LEU A 279 12.33 -5.11 -5.73
N GLN A 280 13.56 -5.36 -5.31
CA GLN A 280 14.63 -5.89 -6.15
C GLN A 280 15.13 -7.21 -5.60
N TRP A 281 15.36 -8.19 -6.48
CA TRP A 281 15.98 -9.45 -6.14
C TRP A 281 17.39 -9.53 -6.73
N SER A 282 18.40 -9.75 -5.87
CA SER A 282 19.81 -9.76 -6.28
C SER A 282 20.28 -11.09 -6.87
N GLY A 283 19.40 -12.09 -6.93
CA GLY A 283 19.76 -13.48 -7.26
C GLY A 283 19.86 -14.37 -6.01
N PRO A 284 20.03 -15.68 -6.17
CA PRO A 284 20.17 -16.62 -5.05
C PRO A 284 21.37 -16.27 -4.19
N ASN A 285 21.21 -16.38 -2.87
CA ASN A 285 22.34 -16.26 -1.95
C ASN A 285 23.32 -17.42 -2.18
N THR A 286 24.37 -17.17 -2.94
CA THR A 286 25.54 -18.06 -2.97
C THR A 286 26.37 -17.77 -1.72
N SER A 287 25.95 -18.27 -0.56
CA SER A 287 26.91 -18.48 0.53
C SER A 287 27.84 -19.60 0.04
N THR A 288 28.98 -19.21 -0.51
CA THR A 288 30.14 -20.11 -0.66
C THR A 288 30.43 -20.68 0.71
N CYS A 289 30.13 -21.96 0.90
CA CYS A 289 30.87 -22.76 1.84
C CYS A 289 32.30 -22.75 1.32
N GLU A 290 33.10 -21.77 1.72
CA GLU A 290 34.56 -21.93 1.72
C GLU A 290 34.82 -23.05 2.72
N GLY A 291 35.00 -24.25 2.17
CA GLY A 291 35.49 -25.38 2.91
C GLY A 291 36.86 -25.01 3.47
N GLU A 292 36.96 -24.96 4.78
CA GLU A 292 38.22 -25.13 5.46
C GLU A 292 38.69 -26.57 5.18
N ASP A 293 39.45 -26.72 4.10
CA ASP A 293 40.38 -27.84 3.96
C ASP A 293 41.65 -27.46 4.69
N ASP A 294 41.82 -28.05 5.89
CA ASP A 294 43.12 -28.29 6.53
C ASP A 294 43.15 -29.68 7.14
#